data_31f252fbf45cdc8f0f83cab84c6fa4a5
#
_entry.id   31f252fbf45cdc8f0f83cab84c6fa4a5
#
_cell.length_a   1.000
_cell.length_b   1.000
_cell.length_c   1.000
_cell.angle_alpha   90.00
_cell.angle_beta   90.00
_cell.angle_gamma   90.00
#
_symmetry.space_group_name_H-M   'P 1'
#
loop_
_entity.id
_entity.type
_entity.pdbx_description
1 polymer ?
#
loop_
_entity_poly.entity_id
_entity_poly.type
_entity_poly.pdbx_seq_one_letter_code
_entity_poly.pdbx_strand_id
1 'polypeptide(L)'
;MKTRHIFLLGIMSLTLTGLTGCGESFLDVESPTADDVNEYYTTDDHIQEALVAAYDPLHWADWGNGSYAPTNLCSDIMSDDCYPGGATASDMLAWQLMFNFKATSENTLSSLWTDEYSGVKRCNDLISYVDKALAATGTDLTQDNANSYVAQARVLRDYYYMILWKFWGNIPYFTTNLSGDYKAPQVNADEVYNNVITDLEEVFDKYGSVLPMKAASGKEGRVTKAFAYMIYAEMVMYQNDESRYNKALGYMNEIIQSGDYSLNPSFKTLWAESGEWCSESIYEINYDDNNHLRGWSSPLAVGGTVLPRLLGPRGWTSGVDGVDNGWSFGVVRKEAYDMYSGQDTRRDASVFNADAVAAANGITYTPGYMNTGLFQGKYLPLVDNVKDAGWDADLNFNNNLRIYRYAETLLNAAELLIRTNGDNATALHYVNLVRERAGIADLSSISIDAIINERHLEFLGEGKRYWDLVRSGKAATTLVPDAEGYRTAAWTESKKYLPIPQSELSADPNLQQNNY
;
A
#
# COMPACT_ATOMS: atom_id res chain seq x y z
N MET A 1 -48.29 -74.27 6.26
CA MET A 1 -47.60 -75.54 5.96
C MET A 1 -46.14 -75.17 5.79
N LYS A 2 -45.25 -75.45 6.74
CA LYS A 2 -44.29 -76.57 6.77
C LYS A 2 -43.50 -76.65 5.45
N THR A 3 -42.18 -76.49 5.42
CA THR A 3 -41.08 -77.28 6.04
C THR A 3 -39.76 -76.54 5.71
N ARG A 4 -38.88 -76.28 6.65
CA ARG A 4 -37.77 -77.06 7.23
C ARG A 4 -36.65 -77.49 6.26
N HIS A 5 -35.45 -77.07 6.61
CA HIS A 5 -34.13 -77.75 6.66
C HIS A 5 -33.17 -77.40 5.53
N ILE A 6 -31.87 -77.36 5.67
CA ILE A 6 -30.88 -77.95 6.63
C ILE A 6 -29.58 -77.14 6.53
N PHE A 7 -28.84 -77.03 7.63
CA PHE A 7 -27.46 -76.59 7.74
C PHE A 7 -26.49 -77.52 7.00
N LEU A 8 -25.51 -76.91 6.33
CA LEU A 8 -24.24 -77.62 6.07
C LEU A 8 -23.09 -76.61 6.36
N LEU A 9 -22.33 -76.97 7.41
CA LEU A 9 -21.04 -76.35 7.70
C LEU A 9 -20.02 -76.80 6.65
N GLY A 10 -19.43 -75.80 5.95
CA GLY A 10 -18.21 -75.98 5.18
C GLY A 10 -17.10 -75.14 5.80
N ILE A 11 -16.21 -75.83 6.50
CA ILE A 11 -14.95 -75.20 6.99
C ILE A 11 -14.07 -75.01 5.76
N MET A 12 -13.86 -73.73 5.40
CA MET A 12 -12.92 -73.40 4.35
C MET A 12 -11.72 -72.67 5.00
N SER A 13 -10.58 -73.34 5.01
CA SER A 13 -9.28 -72.85 5.46
C SER A 13 -8.91 -71.63 4.67
N LEU A 14 -8.90 -70.48 5.34
CA LEU A 14 -8.35 -69.23 4.77
C LEU A 14 -6.83 -69.27 4.96
N THR A 15 -6.10 -69.56 3.90
CA THR A 15 -4.66 -69.27 3.81
C THR A 15 -4.46 -67.77 3.82
N LEU A 16 -3.81 -67.24 4.89
CA LEU A 16 -3.26 -65.92 4.93
C LEU A 16 -2.14 -65.79 3.89
N THR A 17 -2.45 -65.33 2.71
CA THR A 17 -1.43 -64.74 1.83
C THR A 17 -1.17 -63.33 2.30
N GLY A 18 0.06 -63.05 2.73
CA GLY A 18 0.49 -61.75 3.19
C GLY A 18 0.22 -60.67 2.15
N LEU A 19 -0.55 -59.68 2.55
CA LEU A 19 -0.57 -58.38 1.88
C LEU A 19 0.79 -57.74 2.14
N THR A 20 1.71 -57.88 1.20
CA THR A 20 2.85 -56.99 1.10
C THR A 20 2.27 -55.61 0.81
N GLY A 21 2.25 -54.73 1.80
CA GLY A 21 1.88 -53.33 1.62
C GLY A 21 2.70 -52.75 0.48
N CYS A 22 2.05 -52.06 -0.44
CA CYS A 22 2.72 -51.21 -1.40
C CYS A 22 3.63 -50.27 -0.60
N GLY A 23 4.92 -50.27 -0.92
CA GLY A 23 5.87 -49.39 -0.31
C GLY A 23 5.45 -47.91 -0.50
N GLU A 24 5.87 -47.05 0.38
CA GLU A 24 5.60 -45.59 0.33
C GLU A 24 5.88 -45.01 -1.06
N SER A 25 6.82 -45.55 -1.83
CA SER A 25 7.14 -45.17 -3.21
C SER A 25 6.02 -45.37 -4.23
N PHE A 26 4.91 -46.11 -3.91
CA PHE A 26 3.75 -46.19 -4.79
C PHE A 26 2.83 -45.00 -4.71
N LEU A 27 2.95 -44.18 -3.66
CA LEU A 27 2.20 -42.93 -3.46
C LEU A 27 3.01 -41.71 -3.90
N ASP A 28 4.31 -41.85 -4.11
CA ASP A 28 5.19 -40.81 -4.67
C ASP A 28 5.06 -40.84 -6.21
N VAL A 29 3.92 -40.38 -6.71
CA VAL A 29 3.79 -40.07 -8.13
C VAL A 29 4.29 -38.66 -8.31
N GLU A 30 5.55 -38.52 -8.76
CA GLU A 30 6.03 -37.23 -9.29
C GLU A 30 5.04 -36.75 -10.34
N SER A 31 4.51 -35.56 -10.16
CA SER A 31 3.68 -34.93 -11.17
C SER A 31 4.54 -34.72 -12.43
N PRO A 32 4.22 -35.33 -13.57
CA PRO A 32 5.04 -35.22 -14.79
C PRO A 32 5.01 -33.80 -15.40
N THR A 33 4.35 -32.86 -14.73
CA THR A 33 4.16 -31.48 -15.17
C THR A 33 4.46 -30.43 -14.06
N ALA A 34 4.92 -30.85 -12.89
CA ALA A 34 5.32 -29.93 -11.83
C ALA A 34 6.85 -29.96 -11.74
N ASP A 35 7.49 -28.85 -12.13
CA ASP A 35 8.90 -28.65 -11.88
C ASP A 35 9.14 -28.61 -10.38
N ASP A 36 10.19 -29.31 -9.90
CA ASP A 36 10.62 -29.14 -8.51
C ASP A 36 11.09 -27.68 -8.33
N VAL A 37 10.50 -26.99 -7.38
CA VAL A 37 10.86 -25.59 -7.03
C VAL A 37 12.38 -25.44 -6.83
N ASN A 38 13.06 -26.49 -6.35
CA ASN A 38 14.51 -26.46 -6.16
C ASN A 38 15.31 -26.61 -7.47
N GLU A 39 14.70 -27.13 -8.53
CA GLU A 39 15.33 -27.30 -9.84
C GLU A 39 14.91 -26.18 -10.81
N TYR A 40 13.76 -25.55 -10.58
CA TYR A 40 13.21 -24.51 -11.44
C TYR A 40 14.01 -23.20 -11.31
N TYR A 41 14.17 -22.66 -10.10
CA TYR A 41 14.81 -21.36 -9.88
C TYR A 41 16.33 -21.44 -9.91
N THR A 42 16.92 -21.75 -11.09
CA THR A 42 18.37 -21.92 -11.27
C THR A 42 18.96 -21.05 -12.37
N THR A 43 18.13 -20.30 -13.11
CA THR A 43 18.54 -19.39 -14.20
C THR A 43 18.17 -17.95 -13.89
N ASP A 44 18.81 -16.98 -14.57
CA ASP A 44 18.49 -15.55 -14.42
C ASP A 44 17.04 -15.24 -14.77
N ASP A 45 16.50 -15.81 -15.84
CA ASP A 45 15.11 -15.62 -16.25
C ASP A 45 14.11 -16.09 -15.18
N HIS A 46 14.31 -17.28 -14.60
CA HIS A 46 13.42 -17.79 -13.55
C HIS A 46 13.54 -16.98 -12.25
N ILE A 47 14.73 -16.46 -11.91
CA ILE A 47 14.88 -15.54 -10.77
C ILE A 47 14.16 -14.22 -11.05
N GLN A 48 14.15 -13.73 -12.30
CA GLN A 48 13.39 -12.55 -12.66
C GLN A 48 11.87 -12.76 -12.54
N GLU A 49 11.35 -13.95 -12.84
CA GLU A 49 9.94 -14.30 -12.58
C GLU A 49 9.63 -14.25 -11.06
N ALA A 50 10.52 -14.77 -10.22
CA ALA A 50 10.36 -14.68 -8.77
C ALA A 50 10.41 -13.22 -8.27
N LEU A 51 11.22 -12.37 -8.91
CA LEU A 51 11.23 -10.94 -8.62
C LEU A 51 9.90 -10.27 -9.00
N VAL A 52 9.34 -10.56 -10.15
CA VAL A 52 8.01 -10.07 -10.55
C VAL A 52 6.95 -10.51 -9.53
N ALA A 53 7.01 -11.77 -9.10
CA ALA A 53 6.11 -12.28 -8.06
C ALA A 53 6.26 -11.54 -6.71
N ALA A 54 7.45 -11.00 -6.38
CA ALA A 54 7.65 -10.20 -5.17
C ALA A 54 7.04 -8.79 -5.27
N TYR A 55 6.89 -8.24 -6.47
CA TYR A 55 6.18 -6.96 -6.72
C TYR A 55 4.67 -7.10 -6.74
N ASP A 56 4.15 -8.25 -7.12
CA ASP A 56 2.73 -8.48 -7.39
C ASP A 56 1.79 -8.09 -6.21
N PRO A 57 2.10 -8.37 -4.92
CA PRO A 57 1.24 -7.96 -3.81
C PRO A 57 1.02 -6.45 -3.67
N LEU A 58 1.85 -5.60 -4.25
CA LEU A 58 1.63 -4.15 -4.26
C LEU A 58 0.28 -3.76 -4.90
N HIS A 59 -0.19 -4.54 -5.88
CA HIS A 59 -1.45 -4.30 -6.59
C HIS A 59 -2.69 -4.77 -5.81
N TRP A 60 -2.53 -5.58 -4.76
CA TRP A 60 -3.67 -6.27 -4.14
C TRP A 60 -4.39 -5.43 -3.10
N ALA A 61 -3.72 -4.42 -2.52
CA ALA A 61 -4.27 -3.63 -1.42
C ALA A 61 -5.58 -2.90 -1.79
N ASP A 62 -5.77 -2.50 -3.04
CA ASP A 62 -6.99 -1.82 -3.46
C ASP A 62 -8.21 -2.76 -3.42
N TRP A 63 -8.05 -4.01 -3.86
CA TRP A 63 -9.01 -5.09 -3.69
C TRP A 63 -8.33 -6.45 -3.88
N GLY A 64 -8.10 -7.15 -2.77
CA GLY A 64 -7.55 -8.50 -2.72
C GLY A 64 -8.19 -9.28 -1.57
N ASN A 65 -8.02 -10.57 -1.53
CA ASN A 65 -8.45 -11.44 -0.42
C ASN A 65 -9.84 -11.14 0.18
N GLY A 66 -10.79 -10.65 -0.66
CA GLY A 66 -12.20 -10.47 -0.30
C GLY A 66 -12.58 -9.13 0.32
N SER A 67 -11.68 -8.14 0.39
CA SER A 67 -11.98 -6.80 0.92
C SER A 67 -11.20 -5.71 0.19
N TYR A 68 -11.70 -4.47 0.27
CA TYR A 68 -11.00 -3.28 -0.20
C TYR A 68 -10.16 -2.70 0.93
N ALA A 69 -8.88 -2.44 0.68
CA ALA A 69 -8.01 -1.82 1.65
C ALA A 69 -6.92 -0.92 1.02
N PRO A 70 -7.27 -0.05 0.03
CA PRO A 70 -6.28 0.86 -0.54
C PRO A 70 -5.69 1.74 0.57
N THR A 71 -4.38 1.65 0.76
CA THR A 71 -3.68 2.22 1.92
C THR A 71 -3.84 3.72 2.04
N ASN A 72 -3.86 4.44 0.90
CA ASN A 72 -4.10 5.88 0.88
C ASN A 72 -5.51 6.22 1.37
N LEU A 73 -6.56 5.58 0.84
CA LEU A 73 -7.94 5.82 1.24
C LEU A 73 -8.19 5.45 2.70
N CYS A 74 -7.68 4.30 3.15
CA CYS A 74 -7.79 3.87 4.55
C CYS A 74 -7.14 4.89 5.51
N SER A 75 -5.99 5.45 5.14
CA SER A 75 -5.31 6.47 5.93
C SER A 75 -6.05 7.81 5.93
N ASP A 76 -6.57 8.24 4.76
CA ASP A 76 -7.35 9.47 4.66
C ASP A 76 -8.64 9.42 5.48
N ILE A 77 -9.33 8.27 5.50
CA ILE A 77 -10.52 8.05 6.35
C ILE A 77 -10.20 8.19 7.85
N MET A 78 -9.04 7.74 8.30
CA MET A 78 -8.63 7.90 9.70
C MET A 78 -8.28 9.35 10.05
N SER A 79 -7.99 10.19 9.06
CA SER A 79 -7.59 11.60 9.24
C SER A 79 -8.77 12.56 9.40
N ASP A 80 -8.50 13.87 9.28
CA ASP A 80 -9.46 14.96 9.19
C ASP A 80 -9.78 15.37 7.75
N ASP A 81 -9.28 14.62 6.74
CA ASP A 81 -9.50 14.90 5.32
C ASP A 81 -10.82 14.37 4.78
N CYS A 82 -11.17 13.13 5.12
CA CYS A 82 -12.27 12.42 4.50
C CYS A 82 -13.21 11.73 5.49
N TYR A 83 -14.47 11.63 5.08
CA TYR A 83 -15.42 10.68 5.66
C TYR A 83 -15.34 9.33 4.93
N PRO A 84 -15.64 8.20 5.59
CA PRO A 84 -15.69 6.90 4.91
C PRO A 84 -16.69 6.86 3.76
N GLY A 85 -17.85 7.50 3.90
CA GLY A 85 -18.86 7.55 2.83
C GLY A 85 -19.55 6.20 2.58
N GLY A 86 -19.75 5.86 1.30
CA GLY A 86 -20.45 4.67 0.83
C GLY A 86 -21.94 4.86 0.65
N ALA A 87 -22.71 3.78 0.47
CA ALA A 87 -24.16 3.83 0.29
C ALA A 87 -24.91 4.06 1.61
N THR A 88 -24.44 3.45 2.71
CA THR A 88 -25.08 3.46 4.03
C THR A 88 -24.04 3.42 5.15
N ALA A 89 -24.47 3.64 6.39
CA ALA A 89 -23.64 3.55 7.59
C ALA A 89 -23.03 2.14 7.86
N SER A 90 -23.52 1.11 7.19
CA SER A 90 -22.98 -0.26 7.30
C SER A 90 -22.15 -0.66 6.08
N ASP A 91 -22.05 0.20 5.09
CA ASP A 91 -21.23 -0.06 3.91
C ASP A 91 -19.75 0.05 4.30
N MET A 92 -18.94 -0.97 3.97
CA MET A 92 -17.55 -1.09 4.44
C MET A 92 -17.42 -0.83 5.95
N LEU A 93 -18.08 -1.65 6.78
CA LEU A 93 -18.17 -1.45 8.23
C LEU A 93 -16.82 -1.23 8.91
N ALA A 94 -15.76 -1.91 8.45
CA ALA A 94 -14.41 -1.71 8.97
C ALA A 94 -13.97 -0.24 8.84
N TRP A 95 -14.21 0.42 7.70
CA TRP A 95 -13.87 1.82 7.47
C TRP A 95 -14.69 2.77 8.36
N GLN A 96 -16.01 2.48 8.55
CA GLN A 96 -16.86 3.27 9.46
C GLN A 96 -16.37 3.19 10.91
N LEU A 97 -15.90 2.02 11.32
CA LEU A 97 -15.35 1.81 12.66
C LEU A 97 -13.96 2.43 12.82
N MET A 98 -13.09 2.31 11.81
CA MET A 98 -11.77 2.95 11.80
C MET A 98 -11.87 4.47 11.91
N PHE A 99 -12.75 5.09 11.12
CA PHE A 99 -13.02 6.53 11.18
C PHE A 99 -13.43 6.97 12.60
N ASN A 100 -14.17 6.13 13.33
CA ASN A 100 -14.62 6.38 14.67
C ASN A 100 -13.69 5.84 15.78
N PHE A 101 -12.49 5.36 15.43
CA PHE A 101 -11.55 4.74 16.39
C PHE A 101 -12.18 3.63 17.23
N LYS A 102 -13.07 2.85 16.61
CA LYS A 102 -13.84 1.74 17.21
C LYS A 102 -13.64 0.42 16.45
N ALA A 103 -12.57 0.30 15.67
CA ALA A 103 -12.24 -0.94 14.96
C ALA A 103 -12.15 -2.11 15.96
N THR A 104 -12.48 -3.31 15.49
CA THR A 104 -12.42 -4.55 16.27
C THR A 104 -11.61 -5.59 15.49
N SER A 105 -11.20 -6.67 16.15
CA SER A 105 -10.49 -7.75 15.48
C SER A 105 -11.29 -8.40 14.33
N GLU A 106 -12.61 -8.35 14.40
CA GLU A 106 -13.51 -8.87 13.36
C GLU A 106 -13.78 -7.85 12.24
N ASN A 107 -13.58 -6.55 12.52
CA ASN A 107 -13.82 -5.46 11.59
C ASN A 107 -12.57 -4.55 11.54
N THR A 108 -11.52 -5.04 10.90
CA THR A 108 -10.25 -4.39 10.65
C THR A 108 -9.79 -4.68 9.21
N LEU A 109 -8.60 -4.25 8.82
CA LEU A 109 -8.05 -4.43 7.46
C LEU A 109 -7.41 -5.82 7.30
N SER A 110 -8.19 -6.89 7.43
CA SER A 110 -7.65 -8.26 7.38
C SER A 110 -7.05 -8.62 6.02
N SER A 111 -7.63 -8.14 4.90
CA SER A 111 -7.05 -8.35 3.58
C SER A 111 -5.67 -7.71 3.46
N LEU A 112 -5.51 -6.46 3.91
CA LEU A 112 -4.22 -5.76 3.88
C LEU A 112 -3.14 -6.52 4.67
N TRP A 113 -3.48 -7.04 5.85
CA TRP A 113 -2.57 -7.90 6.61
C TRP A 113 -2.08 -9.09 5.79
N THR A 114 -3.00 -9.80 5.15
CA THR A 114 -2.69 -10.98 4.33
C THR A 114 -1.87 -10.60 3.09
N ASP A 115 -2.20 -9.50 2.44
CA ASP A 115 -1.52 -9.02 1.23
C ASP A 115 -0.07 -8.65 1.52
N GLU A 116 0.16 -7.88 2.60
CA GLU A 116 1.50 -7.44 2.99
C GLU A 116 2.39 -8.62 3.44
N TYR A 117 1.86 -9.58 4.21
CA TYR A 117 2.62 -10.80 4.55
C TYR A 117 2.86 -11.72 3.36
N SER A 118 1.98 -11.71 2.36
CA SER A 118 2.25 -12.40 1.09
C SER A 118 3.44 -11.77 0.37
N GLY A 119 3.56 -10.44 0.41
CA GLY A 119 4.71 -9.70 -0.09
C GLY A 119 6.00 -10.07 0.64
N VAL A 120 5.99 -10.07 1.97
CA VAL A 120 7.13 -10.50 2.81
C VAL A 120 7.58 -11.91 2.44
N LYS A 121 6.63 -12.86 2.34
CA LYS A 121 6.94 -14.24 1.98
C LYS A 121 7.61 -14.35 0.61
N ARG A 122 7.06 -13.68 -0.41
CA ARG A 122 7.59 -13.72 -1.78
C ARG A 122 8.99 -13.09 -1.88
N CYS A 123 9.25 -12.02 -1.12
CA CYS A 123 10.58 -11.45 -1.03
C CYS A 123 11.59 -12.43 -0.40
N ASN A 124 11.20 -13.14 0.65
CA ASN A 124 12.03 -14.16 1.28
C ASN A 124 12.27 -15.37 0.35
N ASP A 125 11.24 -15.81 -0.40
CA ASP A 125 11.38 -16.84 -1.44
C ASP A 125 12.42 -16.43 -2.47
N LEU A 126 12.31 -15.22 -3.03
CA LEU A 126 13.24 -14.71 -4.03
C LEU A 126 14.70 -14.72 -3.51
N ILE A 127 14.94 -14.20 -2.29
CA ILE A 127 16.28 -14.19 -1.70
C ILE A 127 16.84 -15.62 -1.59
N SER A 128 16.00 -16.58 -1.13
CA SER A 128 16.40 -17.98 -1.04
C SER A 128 16.68 -18.60 -2.42
N TYR A 129 15.90 -18.24 -3.45
CA TYR A 129 16.12 -18.74 -4.81
C TYR A 129 17.38 -18.17 -5.45
N VAL A 130 17.70 -16.90 -5.21
CA VAL A 130 18.97 -16.29 -5.66
C VAL A 130 20.17 -17.04 -5.09
N ASP A 131 20.17 -17.36 -3.79
CA ASP A 131 21.26 -18.10 -3.16
C ASP A 131 21.43 -19.50 -3.77
N LYS A 132 20.33 -20.20 -4.06
CA LYS A 132 20.34 -21.52 -4.71
C LYS A 132 20.82 -21.43 -6.16
N ALA A 133 20.33 -20.43 -6.92
CA ALA A 133 20.72 -20.24 -8.31
C ALA A 133 22.23 -19.95 -8.44
N LEU A 134 22.80 -19.12 -7.57
CA LEU A 134 24.25 -18.86 -7.57
C LEU A 134 25.08 -20.11 -7.26
N ALA A 135 24.52 -21.07 -6.50
CA ALA A 135 25.19 -22.34 -6.18
C ALA A 135 24.99 -23.42 -7.26
N ALA A 136 24.05 -23.22 -8.21
CA ALA A 136 23.68 -24.21 -9.21
C ALA A 136 24.77 -24.34 -10.30
N THR A 137 25.03 -25.57 -10.73
CA THR A 137 25.96 -25.83 -11.82
C THR A 137 25.36 -25.37 -13.16
N GLY A 138 26.08 -24.51 -13.87
CA GLY A 138 25.66 -24.02 -15.20
C GLY A 138 24.66 -22.87 -15.17
N THR A 139 24.46 -22.24 -14.01
CA THR A 139 23.68 -21.00 -13.90
C THR A 139 24.24 -19.90 -14.81
N ASP A 140 23.37 -19.10 -15.41
CA ASP A 140 23.70 -17.87 -16.12
C ASP A 140 23.47 -16.61 -15.26
N LEU A 141 22.96 -16.78 -14.01
CA LEU A 141 22.80 -15.69 -13.05
C LEU A 141 24.15 -15.09 -12.67
N THR A 142 24.35 -13.82 -13.01
CA THR A 142 25.56 -13.09 -12.61
C THR A 142 25.47 -12.58 -11.19
N GLN A 143 26.60 -12.34 -10.54
CA GLN A 143 26.64 -11.76 -9.19
C GLN A 143 26.01 -10.37 -9.14
N ASP A 144 26.13 -9.55 -10.19
CA ASP A 144 25.55 -8.21 -10.25
C ASP A 144 24.02 -8.27 -10.36
N ASN A 145 23.48 -9.16 -11.18
CA ASN A 145 22.03 -9.39 -11.25
C ASN A 145 21.51 -9.92 -9.90
N ALA A 146 22.18 -10.91 -9.33
CA ALA A 146 21.84 -11.45 -8.02
C ALA A 146 21.81 -10.37 -6.93
N ASN A 147 22.82 -9.51 -6.88
CA ASN A 147 22.87 -8.39 -5.94
C ASN A 147 21.71 -7.41 -6.17
N SER A 148 21.38 -7.12 -7.43
CA SER A 148 20.25 -6.26 -7.77
C SER A 148 18.91 -6.88 -7.34
N TYR A 149 18.69 -8.17 -7.56
CA TYR A 149 17.48 -8.87 -7.16
C TYR A 149 17.32 -8.92 -5.64
N VAL A 150 18.39 -9.25 -4.92
CA VAL A 150 18.38 -9.26 -3.44
C VAL A 150 18.11 -7.85 -2.89
N ALA A 151 18.74 -6.82 -3.44
CA ALA A 151 18.49 -5.43 -3.02
C ALA A 151 17.03 -5.04 -3.20
N GLN A 152 16.44 -5.32 -4.37
CA GLN A 152 15.03 -5.04 -4.65
C GLN A 152 14.11 -5.83 -3.70
N ALA A 153 14.38 -7.12 -3.49
CA ALA A 153 13.59 -7.96 -2.59
C ALA A 153 13.61 -7.45 -1.14
N ARG A 154 14.77 -7.03 -0.64
CA ARG A 154 14.90 -6.48 0.72
C ARG A 154 14.13 -5.17 0.86
N VAL A 155 14.28 -4.22 -0.07
CA VAL A 155 13.55 -2.94 -0.04
C VAL A 155 12.03 -3.15 -0.14
N LEU A 156 11.56 -4.07 -0.99
CA LEU A 156 10.13 -4.42 -1.07
C LEU A 156 9.63 -5.01 0.25
N ARG A 157 10.39 -5.94 0.84
CA ARG A 157 10.04 -6.54 2.14
C ARG A 157 9.96 -5.48 3.23
N ASP A 158 10.88 -4.54 3.24
CA ASP A 158 10.90 -3.43 4.18
C ASP A 158 9.71 -2.49 3.97
N TYR A 159 9.29 -2.27 2.73
CA TYR A 159 8.06 -1.53 2.42
C TYR A 159 6.82 -2.26 2.96
N TYR A 160 6.68 -3.57 2.72
CA TYR A 160 5.58 -4.37 3.26
C TYR A 160 5.56 -4.33 4.80
N TYR A 161 6.71 -4.48 5.44
CA TYR A 161 6.83 -4.35 6.89
C TYR A 161 6.53 -2.94 7.39
N MET A 162 6.90 -1.89 6.67
CA MET A 162 6.54 -0.51 7.01
C MET A 162 5.02 -0.33 7.05
N ILE A 163 4.28 -0.85 6.07
CA ILE A 163 2.81 -0.79 6.06
C ILE A 163 2.24 -1.56 7.26
N LEU A 164 2.65 -2.80 7.48
CA LEU A 164 2.24 -3.61 8.63
C LEU A 164 2.53 -2.90 9.96
N TRP A 165 3.73 -2.35 10.11
CA TRP A 165 4.15 -1.62 11.29
C TRP A 165 3.33 -0.35 11.53
N LYS A 166 3.07 0.44 10.51
CA LYS A 166 2.25 1.66 10.64
C LYS A 166 0.84 1.34 11.10
N PHE A 167 0.21 0.31 10.55
CA PHE A 167 -1.18 -0.02 10.88
C PHE A 167 -1.33 -0.83 12.17
N TRP A 168 -0.42 -1.77 12.48
CA TRP A 168 -0.58 -2.70 13.61
C TRP A 168 0.51 -2.64 14.69
N GLY A 169 1.63 -2.05 14.42
CA GLY A 169 2.74 -1.87 15.37
C GLY A 169 3.42 -3.18 15.78
N ASN A 170 2.80 -3.89 16.73
CA ASN A 170 3.34 -5.17 17.24
C ASN A 170 2.93 -6.30 16.31
N ILE A 171 3.88 -6.82 15.55
CA ILE A 171 3.63 -7.78 14.47
C ILE A 171 4.63 -8.93 14.47
N PRO A 172 4.30 -10.10 13.90
CA PRO A 172 5.30 -11.12 13.55
C PRO A 172 6.36 -10.57 12.59
N TYR A 173 7.64 -10.79 12.92
CA TYR A 173 8.76 -10.35 12.08
C TYR A 173 9.69 -11.52 11.76
N PHE A 174 9.98 -11.72 10.48
CA PHE A 174 10.86 -12.78 9.98
C PHE A 174 11.46 -12.40 8.62
N THR A 175 12.71 -12.81 8.39
CA THR A 175 13.48 -12.53 7.15
C THR A 175 13.78 -13.77 6.35
N THR A 176 13.34 -14.92 6.83
CA THR A 176 13.37 -16.21 6.14
C THR A 176 12.01 -16.87 6.27
N ASN A 177 11.57 -17.61 5.25
CA ASN A 177 10.27 -18.24 5.31
C ASN A 177 10.18 -19.26 6.43
N LEU A 178 9.04 -19.26 7.07
CA LEU A 178 8.73 -20.13 8.19
C LEU A 178 8.53 -21.57 7.70
N SER A 179 8.87 -22.54 8.55
CA SER A 179 8.65 -23.96 8.33
C SER A 179 7.85 -24.56 9.50
N GLY A 180 7.29 -25.73 9.31
CA GLY A 180 6.54 -26.41 10.35
C GLY A 180 5.14 -25.77 10.57
N ASP A 181 4.91 -25.18 11.73
CA ASP A 181 3.62 -24.59 12.08
C ASP A 181 3.39 -23.16 11.55
N TYR A 182 4.35 -22.61 10.83
CA TYR A 182 4.30 -21.29 10.19
C TYR A 182 4.05 -20.12 11.16
N LYS A 183 4.49 -20.22 12.40
CA LYS A 183 4.35 -19.19 13.43
C LYS A 183 5.65 -18.46 13.66
N ALA A 184 5.64 -17.14 13.48
CA ALA A 184 6.75 -16.28 13.82
C ALA A 184 6.50 -15.59 15.18
N PRO A 185 7.53 -15.30 15.96
CA PRO A 185 7.38 -14.49 17.15
C PRO A 185 6.83 -13.11 16.81
N GLN A 186 5.80 -12.67 17.54
CA GLN A 186 5.38 -11.27 17.52
C GLN A 186 6.43 -10.44 18.27
N VAL A 187 6.90 -9.38 17.63
CA VAL A 187 7.83 -8.41 18.25
C VAL A 187 7.14 -7.06 18.43
N ASN A 188 7.62 -6.24 19.35
CA ASN A 188 7.03 -4.93 19.59
C ASN A 188 7.37 -3.94 18.46
N ALA A 189 6.58 -2.85 18.39
CA ALA A 189 6.69 -1.87 17.31
C ALA A 189 8.08 -1.22 17.19
N ASP A 190 8.76 -0.96 18.31
CA ASP A 190 10.11 -0.39 18.28
C ASP A 190 11.14 -1.38 17.74
N GLU A 191 10.96 -2.66 18.03
CA GLU A 191 11.80 -3.73 17.49
C GLU A 191 11.56 -3.93 16.00
N VAL A 192 10.30 -3.91 15.53
CA VAL A 192 9.99 -3.93 14.08
C VAL A 192 10.68 -2.76 13.38
N TYR A 193 10.51 -1.53 13.90
CA TYR A 193 11.17 -0.35 13.39
C TYR A 193 12.69 -0.53 13.29
N ASN A 194 13.34 -0.96 14.38
CA ASN A 194 14.79 -1.12 14.40
C ASN A 194 15.27 -2.18 13.41
N ASN A 195 14.54 -3.29 13.26
CA ASN A 195 14.86 -4.34 12.33
C ASN A 195 14.80 -3.85 10.88
N VAL A 196 13.72 -3.19 10.49
CA VAL A 196 13.53 -2.66 9.13
C VAL A 196 14.55 -1.56 8.81
N ILE A 197 14.78 -0.62 9.73
CA ILE A 197 15.76 0.45 9.52
C ILE A 197 17.18 -0.11 9.38
N THR A 198 17.52 -1.13 10.17
CA THR A 198 18.83 -1.80 10.07
C THR A 198 18.97 -2.54 8.75
N ASP A 199 17.92 -3.23 8.29
CA ASP A 199 17.89 -3.90 7.00
C ASP A 199 18.11 -2.92 5.84
N LEU A 200 17.43 -1.77 5.84
CA LEU A 200 17.63 -0.71 4.84
C LEU A 200 19.06 -0.15 4.88
N GLU A 201 19.62 0.11 6.08
CA GLU A 201 21.00 0.59 6.22
C GLU A 201 22.01 -0.42 5.64
N GLU A 202 21.82 -1.71 5.88
CA GLU A 202 22.64 -2.77 5.27
C GLU A 202 22.47 -2.84 3.74
N VAL A 203 21.24 -2.63 3.23
CA VAL A 203 21.00 -2.57 1.77
C VAL A 203 21.78 -1.42 1.16
N PHE A 204 21.78 -0.23 1.80
CA PHE A 204 22.52 0.93 1.28
C PHE A 204 24.03 0.68 1.29
N ASP A 205 24.54 0.09 2.35
CA ASP A 205 25.97 -0.19 2.51
C ASP A 205 26.45 -1.28 1.54
N LYS A 206 25.70 -2.37 1.39
CA LYS A 206 26.11 -3.54 0.62
C LYS A 206 25.71 -3.48 -0.85
N TYR A 207 24.53 -2.94 -1.14
CA TYR A 207 23.89 -3.01 -2.46
C TYR A 207 23.60 -1.62 -3.06
N GLY A 208 23.95 -0.54 -2.40
CA GLY A 208 23.63 0.81 -2.87
C GLY A 208 24.19 1.17 -4.25
N SER A 209 25.25 0.48 -4.71
CA SER A 209 25.82 0.67 -6.03
C SER A 209 25.01 0.02 -7.17
N VAL A 210 24.20 -0.99 -6.88
CA VAL A 210 23.37 -1.69 -7.89
C VAL A 210 21.94 -1.13 -8.01
N LEU A 211 21.52 -0.28 -7.06
CA LEU A 211 20.25 0.43 -7.14
C LEU A 211 20.46 1.79 -7.83
N PRO A 212 19.81 2.05 -8.98
CA PRO A 212 19.87 3.37 -9.62
C PRO A 212 19.11 4.41 -8.78
N MET A 213 19.49 5.69 -8.85
CA MET A 213 18.74 6.77 -8.19
C MET A 213 17.33 6.88 -8.76
N LYS A 214 17.18 6.75 -10.07
CA LYS A 214 15.90 6.72 -10.79
C LYS A 214 15.86 5.52 -11.73
N ALA A 215 14.70 4.92 -11.91
CA ALA A 215 14.52 3.83 -12.87
C ALA A 215 14.81 4.31 -14.30
N ALA A 216 15.47 3.47 -15.09
CA ALA A 216 15.64 3.71 -16.51
C ALA A 216 14.29 3.61 -17.24
N SER A 217 14.16 4.29 -18.38
CA SER A 217 12.97 4.21 -19.22
C SER A 217 12.66 2.77 -19.62
N GLY A 218 11.40 2.37 -19.48
CA GLY A 218 10.91 1.00 -19.68
C GLY A 218 11.22 0.04 -18.51
N LYS A 219 11.69 0.59 -17.39
CA LYS A 219 11.90 -0.12 -16.12
C LYS A 219 11.21 0.60 -14.94
N GLU A 220 10.30 1.50 -15.26
CA GLU A 220 9.48 2.21 -14.27
C GLU A 220 8.73 1.18 -13.40
N GLY A 221 8.57 1.49 -12.11
CA GLY A 221 8.02 0.54 -11.12
C GLY A 221 9.07 -0.38 -10.47
N ARG A 222 10.31 -0.42 -10.96
CA ARG A 222 11.41 -1.10 -10.26
C ARG A 222 11.87 -0.29 -9.05
N VAL A 223 12.28 -0.99 -7.99
CA VAL A 223 12.90 -0.38 -6.81
C VAL A 223 14.11 0.45 -7.21
N THR A 224 14.18 1.67 -6.69
CA THR A 224 15.27 2.60 -6.86
C THR A 224 15.88 2.99 -5.51
N LYS A 225 17.06 3.58 -5.54
CA LYS A 225 17.67 4.16 -4.35
C LYS A 225 16.77 5.26 -3.76
N ALA A 226 16.18 6.12 -4.61
CA ALA A 226 15.28 7.16 -4.14
C ALA A 226 14.04 6.58 -3.42
N PHE A 227 13.44 5.52 -3.93
CA PHE A 227 12.32 4.84 -3.26
C PHE A 227 12.73 4.32 -1.87
N ALA A 228 13.88 3.61 -1.78
CA ALA A 228 14.38 3.11 -0.50
C ALA A 228 14.71 4.24 0.49
N TYR A 229 15.25 5.35 0.01
CA TYR A 229 15.51 6.54 0.82
C TYR A 229 14.24 7.21 1.35
N MET A 230 13.15 7.21 0.55
CA MET A 230 11.86 7.72 1.00
C MET A 230 11.25 6.85 2.09
N ILE A 231 11.33 5.51 1.97
CA ILE A 231 10.90 4.57 3.02
C ILE A 231 11.67 4.84 4.31
N TYR A 232 13.00 4.94 4.22
CA TYR A 232 13.84 5.23 5.38
C TYR A 232 13.45 6.53 6.07
N ALA A 233 13.30 7.61 5.30
CA ALA A 233 12.93 8.92 5.85
C ALA A 233 11.52 8.89 6.48
N GLU A 234 10.54 8.28 5.83
CA GLU A 234 9.18 8.14 6.37
C GLU A 234 9.20 7.41 7.72
N MET A 235 9.89 6.28 7.81
CA MET A 235 9.99 5.50 9.04
C MET A 235 10.70 6.25 10.16
N VAL A 236 11.85 6.86 9.88
CA VAL A 236 12.62 7.66 10.84
C VAL A 236 11.81 8.83 11.38
N MET A 237 11.10 9.55 10.49
CA MET A 237 10.28 10.70 10.87
C MET A 237 9.02 10.27 11.63
N TYR A 238 8.38 9.15 11.26
CA TYR A 238 7.20 8.64 11.96
C TYR A 238 7.56 8.10 13.36
N GLN A 239 8.69 7.43 13.52
CA GLN A 239 9.21 6.98 14.81
C GLN A 239 9.69 8.14 15.69
N ASN A 240 9.95 9.31 15.11
CA ASN A 240 10.64 10.42 15.76
C ASN A 240 12.04 10.03 16.25
N ASP A 241 12.79 9.24 15.48
CA ASP A 241 14.16 8.86 15.81
C ASP A 241 15.14 9.98 15.50
N GLU A 242 15.32 10.88 16.47
CA GLU A 242 16.21 12.03 16.35
C GLU A 242 17.67 11.64 16.06
N SER A 243 18.09 10.45 16.47
CA SER A 243 19.46 9.97 16.23
C SER A 243 19.77 9.75 14.75
N ARG A 244 18.73 9.51 13.94
CA ARG A 244 18.81 9.24 12.51
C ARG A 244 18.36 10.40 11.62
N TYR A 245 17.90 11.53 12.17
CA TYR A 245 17.44 12.67 11.37
C TYR A 245 18.50 13.20 10.41
N ASN A 246 19.76 13.31 10.84
CA ASN A 246 20.85 13.76 9.96
C ASN A 246 21.11 12.78 8.81
N LYS A 247 20.97 11.47 9.04
CA LYS A 247 21.14 10.44 8.00
C LYS A 247 19.99 10.52 7.00
N ALA A 248 18.74 10.61 7.49
CA ALA A 248 17.56 10.80 6.65
C ALA A 248 17.65 12.08 5.81
N LEU A 249 18.11 13.21 6.40
CA LEU A 249 18.37 14.45 5.67
C LEU A 249 19.43 14.26 4.58
N GLY A 250 20.48 13.50 4.87
CA GLY A 250 21.51 13.15 3.88
C GLY A 250 20.90 12.46 2.65
N TYR A 251 20.03 11.48 2.86
CA TYR A 251 19.34 10.77 1.79
C TYR A 251 18.39 11.66 0.99
N MET A 252 17.63 12.54 1.64
CA MET A 252 16.80 13.52 0.93
C MET A 252 17.66 14.46 0.08
N ASN A 253 18.80 14.91 0.60
CA ASN A 253 19.74 15.73 -0.15
C ASN A 253 20.37 14.99 -1.35
N GLU A 254 20.64 13.70 -1.24
CA GLU A 254 21.11 12.90 -2.38
C GLU A 254 20.07 12.85 -3.51
N ILE A 255 18.77 12.67 -3.18
CA ILE A 255 17.69 12.73 -4.18
C ILE A 255 17.66 14.12 -4.83
N ILE A 256 17.70 15.19 -4.04
CA ILE A 256 17.64 16.57 -4.54
C ILE A 256 18.85 16.88 -5.45
N GLN A 257 20.04 16.51 -5.02
CA GLN A 257 21.30 16.79 -5.73
C GLN A 257 21.52 15.93 -6.96
N SER A 258 20.83 14.79 -7.06
CA SER A 258 20.93 13.92 -8.25
C SER A 258 20.52 14.64 -9.54
N GLY A 259 19.56 15.58 -9.42
CA GLY A 259 18.97 16.26 -10.56
C GLY A 259 18.02 15.38 -11.40
N ASP A 260 17.76 14.14 -10.95
CA ASP A 260 16.90 13.18 -11.66
C ASP A 260 15.40 13.51 -11.49
N TYR A 261 15.07 14.32 -10.48
CA TYR A 261 13.69 14.64 -10.11
C TYR A 261 13.46 16.14 -10.06
N SER A 262 12.25 16.56 -10.39
CA SER A 262 11.81 17.96 -10.28
C SER A 262 10.30 18.04 -10.12
N LEU A 263 9.78 19.13 -9.54
CA LEU A 263 8.34 19.37 -9.48
C LEU A 263 7.74 19.46 -10.89
N ASN A 264 6.61 18.78 -11.09
CA ASN A 264 5.83 18.93 -12.31
C ASN A 264 5.23 20.35 -12.33
N PRO A 265 5.37 21.12 -13.42
CA PRO A 265 4.87 22.50 -13.49
C PRO A 265 3.34 22.61 -13.26
N SER A 266 2.60 21.56 -13.57
CA SER A 266 1.14 21.54 -13.41
C SER A 266 0.73 20.46 -12.40
N PHE A 267 0.23 20.89 -11.24
CA PHE A 267 -0.27 19.95 -10.24
C PHE A 267 -1.43 19.08 -10.77
N LYS A 268 -2.29 19.65 -11.62
CA LYS A 268 -3.42 18.91 -12.19
C LYS A 268 -2.96 17.76 -13.11
N THR A 269 -1.90 17.96 -13.91
CA THR A 269 -1.43 16.93 -14.84
C THR A 269 -0.74 15.76 -14.15
N LEU A 270 -0.30 15.90 -12.90
CA LEU A 270 0.25 14.79 -12.10
C LEU A 270 -0.73 13.61 -11.97
N TRP A 271 -2.03 13.88 -12.00
CA TRP A 271 -3.08 12.90 -11.72
C TRP A 271 -3.70 12.30 -12.99
N ALA A 272 -3.28 12.80 -14.15
CA ALA A 272 -3.64 12.21 -15.43
C ALA A 272 -2.70 11.03 -15.77
N GLU A 273 -3.14 10.12 -16.63
CA GLU A 273 -2.31 9.05 -17.21
C GLU A 273 -1.00 9.61 -17.80
N SER A 274 -1.07 10.73 -18.51
CA SER A 274 0.13 11.40 -19.09
C SER A 274 1.10 11.97 -18.03
N GLY A 275 0.69 12.03 -16.77
CA GLY A 275 1.52 12.47 -15.64
C GLY A 275 2.20 11.32 -14.90
N GLU A 276 1.93 10.09 -15.29
CA GLU A 276 2.56 8.92 -14.69
C GLU A 276 4.05 8.87 -15.01
N TRP A 277 4.83 8.46 -14.01
CA TRP A 277 6.29 8.41 -14.09
C TRP A 277 6.95 9.71 -14.61
N CYS A 278 6.29 10.86 -14.39
CA CYS A 278 6.84 12.15 -14.76
C CYS A 278 8.10 12.51 -13.92
N SER A 279 8.63 13.70 -14.14
CA SER A 279 9.82 14.17 -13.40
C SER A 279 9.64 14.25 -11.87
N GLU A 280 8.41 14.32 -11.39
CA GLU A 280 8.10 14.38 -9.96
C GLU A 280 7.90 13.00 -9.32
N SER A 281 7.65 11.96 -10.11
CA SER A 281 7.36 10.62 -9.61
C SER A 281 8.63 9.92 -9.12
N ILE A 282 8.65 9.53 -7.84
CA ILE A 282 9.72 8.70 -7.26
C ILE A 282 9.31 7.23 -7.30
N TYR A 283 8.07 6.93 -6.91
CA TYR A 283 7.53 5.57 -6.98
C TYR A 283 6.02 5.57 -7.16
N GLU A 284 5.57 4.73 -8.08
CA GLU A 284 4.17 4.47 -8.35
C GLU A 284 3.92 2.96 -8.43
N ILE A 285 2.71 2.54 -8.08
CA ILE A 285 2.22 1.20 -8.37
C ILE A 285 1.50 1.29 -9.71
N ASN A 286 1.96 0.49 -10.69
CA ASN A 286 1.41 0.47 -12.04
C ASN A 286 0.10 -0.29 -12.09
N TYR A 287 -0.88 0.26 -12.81
CA TYR A 287 -2.13 -0.40 -13.17
C TYR A 287 -2.38 -0.27 -14.67
N ASP A 288 -3.09 -1.25 -15.25
CA ASP A 288 -3.32 -1.32 -16.70
C ASP A 288 -4.76 -1.78 -16.98
N ASP A 289 -5.45 -1.08 -17.85
CA ASP A 289 -6.80 -1.44 -18.29
C ASP A 289 -6.81 -2.42 -19.50
N ASN A 290 -5.66 -2.71 -20.11
CA ASN A 290 -5.57 -3.48 -21.36
C ASN A 290 -5.54 -5.01 -21.18
N ASN A 291 -5.10 -5.52 -20.04
CA ASN A 291 -4.84 -6.95 -19.87
C ASN A 291 -6.08 -7.82 -19.69
N HIS A 292 -7.21 -7.25 -19.25
CA HIS A 292 -8.49 -7.94 -19.03
C HIS A 292 -8.41 -9.22 -18.18
N LEU A 293 -7.40 -9.35 -17.31
CA LEU A 293 -7.19 -10.53 -16.48
C LEU A 293 -7.83 -10.38 -15.11
N ARG A 294 -7.90 -9.14 -14.58
CA ARG A 294 -8.48 -8.86 -13.29
C ARG A 294 -9.99 -8.84 -13.36
N GLY A 295 -10.63 -9.64 -12.52
CA GLY A 295 -12.08 -9.74 -12.45
C GLY A 295 -12.54 -10.11 -11.04
N TRP A 296 -13.86 -10.03 -10.80
CA TRP A 296 -14.45 -10.36 -9.49
C TRP A 296 -14.13 -11.79 -9.03
N SER A 297 -13.89 -12.71 -9.96
CA SER A 297 -13.48 -14.10 -9.67
C SER A 297 -11.97 -14.30 -9.63
N SER A 298 -11.19 -13.28 -10.01
CA SER A 298 -9.72 -13.33 -10.06
C SER A 298 -9.12 -11.99 -9.58
N PRO A 299 -9.36 -11.60 -8.31
CA PRO A 299 -9.01 -10.27 -7.79
C PRO A 299 -7.50 -10.00 -7.77
N LEU A 300 -6.68 -11.05 -7.64
CA LEU A 300 -5.22 -10.94 -7.55
C LEU A 300 -4.53 -11.02 -8.93
N ALA A 301 -5.30 -11.15 -10.02
CA ALA A 301 -4.73 -11.12 -11.35
C ALA A 301 -4.24 -9.71 -11.72
N VAL A 302 -3.25 -9.65 -12.60
CA VAL A 302 -2.73 -8.39 -13.15
C VAL A 302 -3.83 -7.65 -13.91
N GLY A 303 -3.89 -6.33 -13.74
CA GLY A 303 -4.89 -5.48 -14.37
C GLY A 303 -4.92 -4.07 -13.79
N GLY A 304 -6.08 -3.46 -13.84
CA GLY A 304 -6.32 -2.12 -13.32
C GLY A 304 -6.58 -2.06 -11.82
N THR A 305 -7.06 -0.89 -11.36
CA THR A 305 -7.41 -0.62 -9.97
C THR A 305 -8.89 -0.31 -9.80
N VAL A 306 -9.46 -0.68 -8.65
CA VAL A 306 -10.82 -0.29 -8.26
C VAL A 306 -10.87 1.07 -7.55
N LEU A 307 -9.74 1.62 -7.17
CA LEU A 307 -9.67 2.83 -6.34
C LEU A 307 -10.51 4.00 -6.92
N PRO A 308 -10.44 4.35 -8.21
CA PRO A 308 -11.28 5.42 -8.75
C PRO A 308 -12.77 5.12 -8.60
N ARG A 309 -13.19 3.89 -8.81
CA ARG A 309 -14.58 3.47 -8.64
C ARG A 309 -15.07 3.65 -7.20
N LEU A 310 -14.23 3.38 -6.22
CA LEU A 310 -14.56 3.62 -4.81
C LEU A 310 -14.81 5.12 -4.54
N LEU A 311 -13.99 6.02 -5.12
CA LEU A 311 -13.95 7.44 -4.78
C LEU A 311 -14.97 8.30 -5.50
N GLY A 312 -15.44 7.92 -6.69
CA GLY A 312 -16.33 8.74 -7.50
C GLY A 312 -17.76 8.89 -6.95
N PRO A 313 -18.51 9.91 -7.40
CA PRO A 313 -19.89 10.13 -6.98
C PRO A 313 -20.83 9.01 -7.48
N ARG A 314 -21.69 8.50 -6.60
CA ARG A 314 -22.67 7.45 -6.90
C ARG A 314 -23.80 7.98 -7.76
N GLY A 315 -24.22 7.21 -8.78
CA GLY A 315 -25.31 7.61 -9.67
C GLY A 315 -24.96 8.79 -10.56
N TRP A 316 -23.67 9.07 -10.75
CA TRP A 316 -23.21 10.10 -11.68
C TRP A 316 -23.53 9.74 -13.12
N THR A 317 -23.91 10.73 -13.92
CA THR A 317 -24.11 10.52 -15.36
C THR A 317 -22.76 10.39 -16.05
N SER A 318 -22.42 9.19 -16.48
CA SER A 318 -21.13 8.88 -17.10
C SER A 318 -20.79 9.82 -18.26
N GLY A 319 -19.57 10.32 -18.29
CA GLY A 319 -19.03 11.23 -19.29
C GLY A 319 -19.28 12.72 -19.01
N VAL A 320 -20.14 13.09 -18.05
CA VAL A 320 -20.27 14.49 -17.64
C VAL A 320 -19.00 14.93 -16.95
N ASP A 321 -18.38 15.99 -17.46
CA ASP A 321 -17.05 16.46 -17.06
C ASP A 321 -15.94 15.39 -17.14
N GLY A 322 -16.11 14.40 -18.03
CA GLY A 322 -15.19 13.27 -18.21
C GLY A 322 -15.25 12.22 -17.10
N VAL A 323 -16.14 12.40 -16.10
CA VAL A 323 -16.23 11.54 -14.91
C VAL A 323 -17.20 10.39 -15.15
N ASP A 324 -16.87 9.21 -14.64
CA ASP A 324 -17.75 8.04 -14.59
C ASP A 324 -18.41 7.90 -13.22
N ASN A 325 -19.39 7.00 -13.13
CA ASN A 325 -20.06 6.65 -11.88
C ASN A 325 -19.08 6.07 -10.86
N GLY A 326 -19.30 6.35 -9.58
CA GLY A 326 -18.52 5.80 -8.47
C GLY A 326 -19.39 5.26 -7.34
N TRP A 327 -18.73 4.94 -6.20
CA TRP A 327 -19.42 4.36 -5.04
C TRP A 327 -19.48 5.26 -3.81
N SER A 328 -19.00 6.50 -3.92
CA SER A 328 -19.05 7.56 -2.90
C SER A 328 -18.32 7.23 -1.59
N PHE A 329 -17.20 6.53 -1.65
CA PHE A 329 -16.30 6.41 -0.49
C PHE A 329 -15.28 7.54 -0.48
N GLY A 330 -14.63 7.77 0.67
CA GLY A 330 -13.59 8.78 0.80
C GLY A 330 -14.08 10.20 0.51
N VAL A 331 -15.29 10.52 0.96
CA VAL A 331 -15.92 11.83 0.71
C VAL A 331 -15.14 12.92 1.43
N VAL A 332 -14.68 13.94 0.71
CA VAL A 332 -13.84 15.00 1.25
C VAL A 332 -14.65 15.87 2.23
N ARG A 333 -14.09 16.15 3.38
CA ARG A 333 -14.70 17.02 4.38
C ARG A 333 -14.67 18.47 3.91
N LYS A 334 -15.71 19.22 4.29
CA LYS A 334 -15.79 20.62 3.90
C LYS A 334 -14.64 21.45 4.47
N GLU A 335 -14.20 21.15 5.68
CA GLU A 335 -13.07 21.82 6.35
C GLU A 335 -11.76 21.61 5.58
N ALA A 336 -11.52 20.41 5.06
CA ALA A 336 -10.37 20.08 4.25
C ALA A 336 -10.39 20.84 2.90
N TYR A 337 -11.56 20.98 2.28
CA TYR A 337 -11.72 21.80 1.08
C TYR A 337 -11.51 23.31 1.35
N ASP A 338 -12.05 23.82 2.46
CA ASP A 338 -12.00 25.23 2.82
C ASP A 338 -10.58 25.71 3.24
N MET A 339 -9.65 24.77 3.48
CA MET A 339 -8.24 25.13 3.72
C MET A 339 -7.56 25.81 2.53
N TYR A 340 -7.97 25.45 1.33
CA TYR A 340 -7.36 25.99 0.13
C TYR A 340 -7.82 27.42 -0.13
N SER A 341 -6.88 28.31 -0.39
CA SER A 341 -7.23 29.63 -0.90
C SER A 341 -7.84 29.52 -2.30
N GLY A 342 -8.63 30.52 -2.71
CA GLY A 342 -9.21 30.52 -4.05
C GLY A 342 -8.19 30.58 -5.20
N GLN A 343 -6.92 30.87 -4.90
CA GLN A 343 -5.82 30.92 -5.87
C GLN A 343 -5.00 29.63 -5.90
N ASP A 344 -5.14 28.76 -4.91
CA ASP A 344 -4.38 27.51 -4.82
C ASP A 344 -4.84 26.53 -5.90
N THR A 345 -3.98 26.28 -6.89
CA THR A 345 -4.28 25.42 -8.03
C THR A 345 -4.47 23.94 -7.63
N ARG A 346 -4.05 23.56 -6.43
CA ARG A 346 -4.19 22.21 -5.90
C ARG A 346 -5.64 21.90 -5.51
N ARG A 347 -6.44 22.90 -5.12
CA ARG A 347 -7.81 22.72 -4.66
C ARG A 347 -8.65 21.93 -5.68
N ASP A 348 -8.75 22.43 -6.89
CA ASP A 348 -9.61 21.87 -7.93
C ASP A 348 -9.00 20.61 -8.59
N ALA A 349 -7.74 20.32 -8.33
CA ALA A 349 -7.09 19.05 -8.72
C ALA A 349 -7.21 17.97 -7.63
N SER A 350 -7.23 18.37 -6.35
CA SER A 350 -7.36 17.45 -5.22
C SER A 350 -8.83 17.14 -4.88
N VAL A 351 -9.75 18.07 -5.19
CA VAL A 351 -11.16 17.94 -4.81
C VAL A 351 -12.07 18.22 -6.00
N PHE A 352 -12.89 17.23 -6.36
CA PHE A 352 -13.96 17.35 -7.34
C PHE A 352 -15.25 17.82 -6.66
N ASN A 353 -15.72 19.02 -6.99
CA ASN A 353 -16.97 19.55 -6.46
C ASN A 353 -18.15 19.07 -7.32
N ALA A 354 -18.70 17.91 -6.98
CA ALA A 354 -19.78 17.27 -7.72
C ALA A 354 -21.07 18.10 -7.70
N ASP A 355 -21.39 18.80 -6.60
CA ASP A 355 -22.57 19.65 -6.50
C ASP A 355 -22.50 20.80 -7.51
N ALA A 356 -21.36 21.47 -7.61
CA ALA A 356 -21.17 22.57 -8.56
C ALA A 356 -21.22 22.09 -10.01
N VAL A 357 -20.57 20.97 -10.33
CA VAL A 357 -20.57 20.41 -11.69
C VAL A 357 -21.96 19.89 -12.07
N ALA A 358 -22.67 19.22 -11.16
CA ALA A 358 -24.04 18.75 -11.39
C ALA A 358 -24.99 19.92 -11.67
N ALA A 359 -24.91 20.97 -10.87
CA ALA A 359 -25.73 22.18 -11.07
C ALA A 359 -25.43 22.86 -12.40
N ALA A 360 -24.17 22.97 -12.80
CA ALA A 360 -23.75 23.58 -14.06
C ALA A 360 -24.22 22.80 -15.30
N ASN A 361 -24.33 21.46 -15.18
CA ASN A 361 -24.72 20.57 -16.28
C ASN A 361 -26.19 20.14 -16.23
N GLY A 362 -26.98 20.56 -15.23
CA GLY A 362 -28.39 20.20 -15.08
C GLY A 362 -28.63 18.71 -14.82
N ILE A 363 -27.68 18.04 -14.19
CA ILE A 363 -27.76 16.62 -13.79
C ILE A 363 -27.97 16.49 -12.28
N THR A 364 -28.30 15.30 -11.84
CA THR A 364 -28.34 14.90 -10.43
C THR A 364 -27.49 13.65 -10.24
N TYR A 365 -27.04 13.43 -9.02
CA TYR A 365 -26.39 12.19 -8.62
C TYR A 365 -27.01 11.69 -7.29
N THR A 366 -26.66 10.49 -6.85
CA THR A 366 -27.23 9.92 -5.63
C THR A 366 -26.36 10.30 -4.43
N PRO A 367 -26.83 11.13 -3.48
CA PRO A 367 -26.08 11.40 -2.27
C PRO A 367 -25.85 10.10 -1.49
N GLY A 368 -24.58 9.76 -1.25
CA GLY A 368 -24.19 8.65 -0.40
C GLY A 368 -24.28 9.00 1.10
N TYR A 369 -23.85 8.07 1.94
CA TYR A 369 -23.70 8.32 3.37
C TYR A 369 -22.60 9.35 3.63
N MET A 370 -22.80 10.28 4.54
CA MET A 370 -21.88 11.39 4.85
C MET A 370 -21.55 12.28 3.63
N ASN A 371 -22.47 12.42 2.67
CA ASN A 371 -22.24 13.19 1.47
C ASN A 371 -22.01 14.68 1.76
N THR A 372 -20.93 15.24 1.22
CA THR A 372 -20.58 16.66 1.28
C THR A 372 -20.66 17.35 -0.08
N GLY A 373 -20.90 16.58 -1.15
CA GLY A 373 -20.79 17.04 -2.54
C GLY A 373 -19.35 17.16 -3.04
N LEU A 374 -18.37 16.83 -2.21
CA LEU A 374 -16.94 16.96 -2.49
C LEU A 374 -16.27 15.58 -2.51
N PHE A 375 -15.61 15.25 -3.61
CA PHE A 375 -14.98 13.95 -3.83
C PHE A 375 -13.49 14.12 -4.10
N GLN A 376 -12.68 13.06 -3.87
CA GLN A 376 -11.26 13.12 -4.17
C GLN A 376 -11.03 13.27 -5.67
N GLY A 377 -10.30 14.32 -6.08
CA GLY A 377 -10.04 14.62 -7.48
C GLY A 377 -8.85 13.88 -8.07
N LYS A 378 -7.86 13.52 -7.25
CA LYS A 378 -6.59 12.90 -7.70
C LYS A 378 -6.78 11.52 -8.33
N TYR A 379 -7.74 10.75 -7.84
CA TYR A 379 -8.07 9.41 -8.33
C TYR A 379 -9.54 9.32 -8.72
N LEU A 380 -10.04 10.38 -9.38
CA LEU A 380 -11.42 10.42 -9.86
C LEU A 380 -11.61 9.35 -10.95
N PRO A 381 -12.76 8.65 -11.00
CA PRO A 381 -13.06 7.71 -12.06
C PRO A 381 -13.29 8.45 -13.38
N LEU A 382 -12.29 8.53 -14.23
CA LEU A 382 -12.42 9.13 -15.55
C LEU A 382 -12.80 8.06 -16.58
N VAL A 383 -13.71 8.39 -17.49
CA VAL A 383 -14.15 7.47 -18.55
C VAL A 383 -13.01 7.03 -19.45
N ASP A 384 -11.99 7.90 -19.63
CA ASP A 384 -10.82 7.58 -20.44
C ASP A 384 -9.86 6.58 -19.75
N ASN A 385 -9.90 6.48 -18.43
CA ASN A 385 -9.02 5.58 -17.65
C ASN A 385 -9.54 4.14 -17.57
N VAL A 386 -10.67 3.83 -18.19
CA VAL A 386 -11.31 2.50 -18.15
C VAL A 386 -11.87 2.07 -19.49
N LYS A 387 -11.58 2.83 -20.56
CA LYS A 387 -12.14 2.63 -21.91
C LYS A 387 -11.78 1.28 -22.53
N ASP A 388 -10.61 0.75 -22.21
CA ASP A 388 -10.08 -0.49 -22.76
C ASP A 388 -10.27 -1.70 -21.82
N ALA A 389 -10.95 -1.51 -20.69
CA ALA A 389 -11.08 -2.51 -19.62
C ALA A 389 -11.84 -3.80 -20.00
N GLY A 390 -12.69 -3.76 -21.02
CA GLY A 390 -13.50 -4.91 -21.45
C GLY A 390 -14.55 -5.30 -20.41
N TRP A 391 -14.37 -6.45 -19.74
CA TRP A 391 -15.26 -6.88 -18.65
C TRP A 391 -14.77 -6.37 -17.28
N ASP A 392 -15.65 -6.42 -16.28
CA ASP A 392 -15.33 -6.01 -14.89
C ASP A 392 -14.63 -4.64 -14.84
N ALA A 393 -15.12 -3.68 -15.64
CA ALA A 393 -14.55 -2.36 -15.79
C ALA A 393 -14.36 -1.61 -14.44
N ASP A 394 -15.19 -1.92 -13.45
CA ASP A 394 -15.08 -1.36 -12.11
C ASP A 394 -13.72 -1.65 -11.43
N LEU A 395 -13.06 -2.74 -11.82
CA LEU A 395 -11.77 -3.18 -11.27
C LEU A 395 -10.57 -2.75 -12.11
N ASN A 396 -10.78 -2.15 -13.27
CA ASN A 396 -9.74 -2.02 -14.28
C ASN A 396 -9.52 -0.58 -14.75
N PHE A 397 -9.47 0.39 -13.82
CA PHE A 397 -8.96 1.72 -14.12
C PHE A 397 -7.43 1.67 -14.21
N ASN A 398 -6.85 2.39 -15.17
CA ASN A 398 -5.40 2.42 -15.41
C ASN A 398 -4.63 3.46 -14.59
N ASN A 399 -5.28 4.14 -13.65
CA ASN A 399 -4.61 5.14 -12.82
C ASN A 399 -3.55 4.51 -11.91
N ASN A 400 -2.29 4.82 -12.10
CA ASN A 400 -1.24 4.44 -11.16
C ASN A 400 -1.47 5.05 -9.77
N LEU A 401 -1.14 4.32 -8.72
CA LEU A 401 -1.12 4.86 -7.36
C LEU A 401 0.25 5.48 -7.08
N ARG A 402 0.29 6.81 -6.86
CA ARG A 402 1.52 7.54 -6.51
C ARG A 402 1.83 7.30 -5.03
N ILE A 403 2.98 6.68 -4.76
CA ILE A 403 3.42 6.37 -3.39
C ILE A 403 4.31 7.48 -2.84
N TYR A 404 5.31 7.90 -3.63
CA TYR A 404 6.21 8.97 -3.28
C TYR A 404 6.45 9.92 -4.45
N ARG A 405 6.45 11.22 -4.14
CA ARG A 405 6.70 12.30 -5.10
C ARG A 405 7.80 13.22 -4.61
N TYR A 406 8.48 13.89 -5.53
CA TYR A 406 9.57 14.81 -5.24
C TYR A 406 9.15 15.97 -4.32
N ALA A 407 7.89 16.43 -4.38
CA ALA A 407 7.34 17.38 -3.40
C ALA A 407 7.51 16.88 -1.97
N GLU A 408 7.31 15.58 -1.72
CA GLU A 408 7.50 14.99 -0.39
C GLU A 408 8.98 14.96 0.02
N THR A 409 9.90 14.71 -0.92
CA THR A 409 11.35 14.82 -0.66
C THR A 409 11.73 16.23 -0.18
N LEU A 410 11.21 17.27 -0.85
CA LEU A 410 11.48 18.66 -0.49
C LEU A 410 10.91 19.00 0.90
N LEU A 411 9.67 18.59 1.20
CA LEU A 411 9.02 18.86 2.48
C LEU A 411 9.64 18.05 3.62
N ASN A 412 10.07 16.79 3.37
CA ASN A 412 10.82 15.99 4.33
C ASN A 412 12.19 16.62 4.62
N ALA A 413 12.92 17.06 3.58
CA ALA A 413 14.19 17.76 3.76
C ALA A 413 14.03 19.05 4.57
N ALA A 414 12.98 19.84 4.27
CA ALA A 414 12.68 21.06 5.02
C ALA A 414 12.41 20.77 6.51
N GLU A 415 11.61 19.76 6.81
CA GLU A 415 11.31 19.38 8.20
C GLU A 415 12.56 18.86 8.92
N LEU A 416 13.33 17.98 8.30
CA LEU A 416 14.57 17.46 8.87
C LEU A 416 15.61 18.56 9.10
N LEU A 417 15.73 19.55 8.22
CA LEU A 417 16.59 20.72 8.45
C LEU A 417 16.19 21.45 9.74
N ILE A 418 14.91 21.71 9.97
CA ILE A 418 14.45 22.38 11.20
C ILE A 418 14.73 21.50 12.43
N ARG A 419 14.44 20.19 12.35
CA ARG A 419 14.64 19.26 13.47
C ARG A 419 16.11 19.04 13.84
N THR A 420 17.01 19.21 12.88
CA THR A 420 18.48 19.07 13.11
C THR A 420 19.17 20.42 13.38
N ASN A 421 18.43 21.50 13.57
CA ASN A 421 18.93 22.86 13.68
C ASN A 421 19.82 23.27 12.49
N GLY A 422 19.46 22.80 11.28
CA GLY A 422 20.13 23.13 10.03
C GLY A 422 19.72 24.51 9.49
N ASP A 423 19.97 24.70 8.19
CA ASP A 423 19.71 26.00 7.55
C ASP A 423 18.22 26.26 7.29
N ASN A 424 17.63 27.16 8.08
CA ASN A 424 16.25 27.58 7.93
C ASN A 424 15.95 28.26 6.59
N ALA A 425 16.93 28.90 5.94
CA ALA A 425 16.73 29.54 4.65
C ALA A 425 16.55 28.49 3.56
N THR A 426 17.31 27.41 3.59
CA THR A 426 17.15 26.26 2.70
C THR A 426 15.81 25.56 2.96
N ALA A 427 15.43 25.34 4.23
CA ALA A 427 14.14 24.74 4.57
C ALA A 427 12.96 25.58 4.03
N LEU A 428 13.01 26.90 4.22
CA LEU A 428 12.01 27.84 3.70
C LEU A 428 11.95 27.80 2.17
N HIS A 429 13.12 27.77 1.51
CA HIS A 429 13.20 27.67 0.05
C HIS A 429 12.49 26.41 -0.47
N TYR A 430 12.74 25.24 0.11
CA TYR A 430 12.11 24.00 -0.33
C TYR A 430 10.58 24.04 -0.19
N VAL A 431 10.05 24.59 0.88
CA VAL A 431 8.60 24.77 1.05
C VAL A 431 8.06 25.77 0.02
N ASN A 432 8.76 26.88 -0.23
CA ASN A 432 8.32 27.89 -1.18
C ASN A 432 8.34 27.38 -2.64
N LEU A 433 9.23 26.47 -3.03
CA LEU A 433 9.15 25.80 -4.33
C LEU A 433 7.81 25.07 -4.53
N VAL A 434 7.31 24.38 -3.51
CA VAL A 434 6.01 23.69 -3.56
C VAL A 434 4.87 24.73 -3.66
N ARG A 435 4.96 25.83 -2.92
CA ARG A 435 3.97 26.90 -2.92
C ARG A 435 3.93 27.69 -4.23
N GLU A 436 5.09 28.00 -4.80
CA GLU A 436 5.21 28.63 -6.12
C GLU A 436 4.51 27.78 -7.21
N ARG A 437 4.78 26.46 -7.20
CA ARG A 437 4.09 25.53 -8.12
C ARG A 437 2.58 25.52 -7.91
N ALA A 438 2.11 25.66 -6.66
CA ALA A 438 0.69 25.75 -6.31
C ALA A 438 0.04 27.11 -6.66
N GLY A 439 0.84 28.12 -7.06
CA GLY A 439 0.35 29.44 -7.42
C GLY A 439 -0.03 30.31 -6.21
N ILE A 440 0.50 30.03 -5.03
CA ILE A 440 0.23 30.78 -3.79
C ILE A 440 1.49 31.49 -3.29
N ALA A 441 1.27 32.54 -2.47
CA ALA A 441 2.34 33.37 -1.96
C ALA A 441 3.33 32.59 -1.09
N ASP A 442 4.60 32.97 -1.18
CA ASP A 442 5.69 32.46 -0.37
C ASP A 442 5.46 32.70 1.12
N LEU A 443 5.93 31.76 1.93
CA LEU A 443 6.11 31.99 3.36
C LEU A 443 7.30 32.92 3.59
N SER A 444 7.21 33.79 4.59
CA SER A 444 8.30 34.65 5.03
C SER A 444 9.14 34.05 6.16
N SER A 445 8.66 33.01 6.79
CA SER A 445 9.34 32.26 7.87
C SER A 445 8.88 30.81 7.87
N ILE A 446 9.70 29.94 8.46
CA ILE A 446 9.46 28.51 8.49
C ILE A 446 9.30 27.99 9.92
N SER A 447 8.43 27.01 10.10
CA SER A 447 8.26 26.22 11.34
C SER A 447 7.78 24.83 11.01
N ILE A 448 7.88 23.89 11.94
CA ILE A 448 7.32 22.54 11.78
C ILE A 448 5.82 22.61 11.46
N ASP A 449 5.07 23.47 12.15
CA ASP A 449 3.64 23.63 11.91
C ASP A 449 3.34 24.15 10.50
N ALA A 450 4.15 25.08 9.98
CA ALA A 450 4.00 25.56 8.61
C ALA A 450 4.25 24.43 7.59
N ILE A 451 5.26 23.58 7.83
CA ILE A 451 5.55 22.42 6.98
C ILE A 451 4.42 21.39 7.03
N ILE A 452 3.93 21.05 8.21
CA ILE A 452 2.80 20.11 8.37
C ILE A 452 1.53 20.63 7.68
N ASN A 453 1.27 21.94 7.74
CA ASN A 453 0.15 22.56 7.03
C ASN A 453 0.36 22.54 5.51
N GLU A 454 1.58 22.77 5.02
CA GLU A 454 1.87 22.68 3.58
C GLU A 454 1.74 21.24 3.08
N ARG A 455 2.21 20.24 3.87
CA ARG A 455 1.99 18.82 3.59
C ARG A 455 0.50 18.48 3.51
N HIS A 456 -0.32 19.04 4.39
CA HIS A 456 -1.77 18.83 4.39
C HIS A 456 -2.42 19.29 3.06
N LEU A 457 -2.08 20.52 2.60
CA LEU A 457 -2.54 21.05 1.30
C LEU A 457 -2.01 20.24 0.12
N GLU A 458 -0.78 19.76 0.19
CA GLU A 458 -0.12 19.06 -0.90
C GLU A 458 -0.62 17.62 -1.06
N PHE A 459 -0.89 16.90 0.05
CA PHE A 459 -1.08 15.45 0.04
C PHE A 459 -2.51 15.00 0.36
N LEU A 460 -3.52 15.86 0.34
CA LEU A 460 -4.93 15.46 0.45
C LEU A 460 -5.24 14.40 -0.63
N GLY A 461 -5.76 13.24 -0.22
CA GLY A 461 -6.06 12.12 -1.12
C GLY A 461 -4.89 11.14 -1.34
N GLU A 462 -3.72 11.38 -0.72
CA GLU A 462 -2.53 10.52 -0.86
C GLU A 462 -2.21 9.69 0.40
N GLY A 463 -3.09 9.71 1.40
CA GLY A 463 -2.95 8.89 2.61
C GLY A 463 -1.85 9.33 3.58
N LYS A 464 -1.39 10.58 3.53
CA LYS A 464 -0.28 11.07 4.37
C LYS A 464 -0.76 11.73 5.66
N ARG A 465 -1.93 12.37 5.67
CA ARG A 465 -2.40 13.24 6.75
C ARG A 465 -2.48 12.58 8.12
N TYR A 466 -3.06 11.37 8.22
CA TYR A 466 -3.18 10.66 9.49
C TYR A 466 -1.82 10.45 10.16
N TRP A 467 -0.83 10.00 9.38
CA TRP A 467 0.52 9.75 9.86
C TRP A 467 1.25 11.01 10.27
N ASP A 468 1.06 12.12 9.54
CA ASP A 468 1.57 13.44 9.91
C ASP A 468 0.97 13.94 11.23
N LEU A 469 -0.32 13.73 11.48
CA LEU A 469 -0.97 14.09 12.73
C LEU A 469 -0.45 13.27 13.92
N VAL A 470 -0.26 11.95 13.74
CA VAL A 470 0.25 11.06 14.78
C VAL A 470 1.69 11.44 15.14
N ARG A 471 2.60 11.49 14.16
CA ARG A 471 4.02 11.77 14.40
C ARG A 471 4.30 13.18 14.92
N SER A 472 3.46 14.14 14.61
CA SER A 472 3.57 15.53 15.10
C SER A 472 2.89 15.75 16.45
N GLY A 473 2.27 14.72 17.04
CA GLY A 473 1.55 14.81 18.31
C GLY A 473 0.23 15.58 18.24
N LYS A 474 -0.30 15.82 17.01
CA LYS A 474 -1.54 16.59 16.79
C LYS A 474 -2.80 15.71 16.72
N ALA A 475 -2.66 14.39 16.64
CA ALA A 475 -3.81 13.49 16.45
C ALA A 475 -4.88 13.67 17.53
N ALA A 476 -4.50 13.70 18.81
CA ALA A 476 -5.44 13.82 19.93
C ALA A 476 -6.22 15.15 19.97
N THR A 477 -5.66 16.22 19.39
CA THR A 477 -6.31 17.54 19.36
C THR A 477 -7.10 17.79 18.08
N THR A 478 -6.76 17.08 16.99
CA THR A 478 -7.39 17.25 15.67
C THR A 478 -8.48 16.21 15.43
N LEU A 479 -8.23 14.96 15.80
CA LEU A 479 -9.13 13.84 15.53
C LEU A 479 -10.12 13.66 16.70
N VAL A 480 -11.03 14.61 16.81
CA VAL A 480 -12.08 14.68 17.87
C VAL A 480 -13.46 14.49 17.25
N PRO A 481 -14.53 14.28 18.04
CA PRO A 481 -15.90 14.28 17.53
C PRO A 481 -16.20 15.52 16.69
N ASP A 482 -16.84 15.32 15.54
CA ASP A 482 -17.20 16.41 14.62
C ASP A 482 -18.58 17.01 14.90
N ALA A 483 -18.83 18.19 14.35
CA ALA A 483 -20.07 18.93 14.53
C ALA A 483 -21.27 18.22 13.88
N GLU A 484 -21.04 17.47 12.80
CA GLU A 484 -22.03 16.69 12.06
C GLU A 484 -22.46 15.43 12.82
N GLY A 485 -21.70 15.04 13.85
CA GLY A 485 -21.94 13.83 14.66
C GLY A 485 -21.59 12.54 13.92
N TYR A 486 -20.81 12.59 12.87
CA TYR A 486 -20.33 11.42 12.16
C TYR A 486 -19.14 10.77 12.88
N ARG A 487 -18.13 11.55 13.26
CA ARG A 487 -17.10 11.10 14.19
C ARG A 487 -17.60 11.28 15.63
N THR A 488 -17.78 10.20 16.35
CA THR A 488 -18.36 10.19 17.69
C THR A 488 -17.36 9.87 18.79
N ALA A 489 -16.14 9.47 18.44
CA ALA A 489 -15.06 9.20 19.39
C ALA A 489 -13.81 10.01 19.02
N ALA A 490 -13.04 10.40 20.05
CA ALA A 490 -11.76 11.03 19.87
C ALA A 490 -10.65 9.99 19.71
N TRP A 491 -9.61 10.37 18.97
CA TRP A 491 -8.38 9.61 18.94
C TRP A 491 -7.65 9.67 20.29
N THR A 492 -7.09 8.57 20.70
CA THR A 492 -6.18 8.47 21.85
C THR A 492 -4.95 7.66 21.45
N GLU A 493 -3.88 7.70 22.23
CA GLU A 493 -2.64 6.97 21.90
C GLU A 493 -2.88 5.45 21.74
N SER A 494 -3.84 4.88 22.49
CA SER A 494 -4.21 3.47 22.33
C SER A 494 -4.83 3.15 20.96
N LYS A 495 -5.25 4.16 20.18
CA LYS A 495 -5.84 4.02 18.83
C LYS A 495 -4.81 4.15 17.70
N LYS A 496 -3.55 4.31 18.07
CA LYS A 496 -2.45 4.41 17.10
C LYS A 496 -2.35 3.18 16.20
N TYR A 497 -2.51 1.99 16.77
CA TYR A 497 -2.41 0.71 16.07
C TYR A 497 -3.76 0.00 16.02
N LEU A 498 -4.16 -0.44 14.84
CA LEU A 498 -5.40 -1.19 14.63
C LEU A 498 -5.38 -2.53 15.36
N PRO A 499 -6.56 -3.09 15.68
CA PRO A 499 -6.65 -4.46 16.17
C PRO A 499 -6.11 -5.47 15.16
N ILE A 500 -5.35 -6.45 15.65
CA ILE A 500 -4.91 -7.60 14.84
C ILE A 500 -6.16 -8.39 14.41
N PRO A 501 -6.24 -8.85 13.14
CA PRO A 501 -7.39 -9.60 12.65
C PRO A 501 -7.69 -10.85 13.48
N GLN A 502 -8.97 -11.16 13.70
CA GLN A 502 -9.41 -12.29 14.51
C GLN A 502 -8.97 -13.63 13.89
N SER A 503 -8.90 -13.73 12.56
CA SER A 503 -8.36 -14.89 11.86
C SER A 503 -6.94 -15.24 12.32
N GLU A 504 -6.09 -14.23 12.45
CA GLU A 504 -4.69 -14.38 12.84
C GLU A 504 -4.54 -14.79 14.30
N LEU A 505 -5.28 -14.13 15.20
CA LEU A 505 -5.32 -14.49 16.62
C LEU A 505 -5.83 -15.93 16.84
N SER A 506 -6.72 -16.39 15.98
CA SER A 506 -7.25 -17.76 16.05
C SER A 506 -6.26 -18.79 15.47
N ALA A 507 -5.49 -18.40 14.44
CA ALA A 507 -4.48 -19.24 13.81
C ALA A 507 -3.21 -19.37 14.69
N ASP A 508 -2.80 -18.26 15.34
CA ASP A 508 -1.65 -18.24 16.24
C ASP A 508 -2.01 -17.71 17.63
N PRO A 509 -2.22 -18.60 18.61
CA PRO A 509 -2.57 -18.22 19.98
C PRO A 509 -1.44 -17.50 20.75
N ASN A 510 -0.23 -17.39 20.18
CA ASN A 510 0.86 -16.62 20.77
C ASN A 510 0.76 -15.12 20.46
N LEU A 511 -0.04 -14.74 19.47
CA LEU A 511 -0.28 -13.34 19.15
C LEU A 511 -1.07 -12.66 20.26
N GLN A 512 -0.63 -11.48 20.63
CA GLN A 512 -1.28 -10.63 21.61
C GLN A 512 -1.95 -9.46 20.90
N GLN A 513 -3.23 -9.24 21.22
CA GLN A 513 -4.01 -8.15 20.67
C GLN A 513 -3.47 -6.78 21.07
N ASN A 514 -3.53 -5.82 20.17
CA ASN A 514 -3.29 -4.41 20.47
C ASN A 514 -4.36 -3.87 21.42
N ASN A 515 -3.96 -3.00 22.32
CA ASN A 515 -4.89 -2.34 23.25
C ASN A 515 -5.57 -1.16 22.53
N TYR A 516 -6.59 -1.48 21.72
CA TYR A 516 -7.30 -0.51 20.86
C TYR A 516 -8.58 0.03 21.50
#